data_1bd245f46aa936162fefdbbe94f0f0ae
#
_entry.id   1bd245f46aa936162fefdbbe94f0f0ae
#
_cell.length_a   1.000
_cell.length_b   1.000
_cell.length_c   1.000
_cell.angle_alpha   90.00
_cell.angle_beta   90.00
_cell.angle_gamma   90.00
#
_symmetry.space_group_name_H-M   'P 1'
#
loop_
_entity.id
_entity.type
_entity.pdbx_description
1 polymer ?
#
loop_
_entity_poly.entity_id
_entity_poly.type
_entity_poly.pdbx_seq_one_letter_code
_entity_poly.pdbx_strand_id
1 'polypeptide(L)'
;IENGGRRTEIEVTNDNTVWILGQCSDNPSTTNTTEGPVCIFKGPNGLNGSVVEITLPDDAGPGISANDFTRGQSFYDLMIESDPSDSNKVYVGGIDLFRTDNAGISSSNPWNQLSHWYGYNNLPYAHADQHGSVILESDPSKVLFGNDGGIFYSQNRGTTLSSRNNNYHTSQYYTVAVAPSTMFENHSTQVYGSDSRYGSYFYKDVPQAGPEQDVFAGGLQDNGTQFSVNIISGDNGSSIAARSGGGDGAATMFSQDVDNKYFIQNYVYNKSIEAV
;
A
#
# COMPACT_ATOMS: atom_id res chain seq x y z
N ILE A 1 -19.48 -19.76 6.10
CA ILE A 1 -18.81 -18.59 6.67
C ILE A 1 -19.04 -18.66 8.17
N GLU A 2 -18.14 -19.29 8.89
CA GLU A 2 -18.22 -19.40 10.35
C GLU A 2 -17.24 -18.42 11.00
N ASN A 3 -17.80 -17.54 11.83
CA ASN A 3 -17.19 -16.81 12.94
C ASN A 3 -16.01 -15.84 12.66
N GLY A 4 -16.37 -14.59 12.52
CA GLY A 4 -15.48 -13.44 12.57
C GLY A 4 -15.42 -12.72 11.22
N GLY A 5 -15.61 -11.41 11.23
CA GLY A 5 -15.77 -10.56 10.04
C GLY A 5 -14.64 -10.71 9.03
N ARG A 6 -14.82 -11.64 8.12
CA ARG A 6 -13.88 -11.88 7.02
C ARG A 6 -14.26 -10.98 5.86
N ARG A 7 -13.28 -10.34 5.25
CA ARG A 7 -13.49 -9.51 4.09
C ARG A 7 -13.95 -10.35 2.90
N THR A 8 -14.94 -9.87 2.18
CA THR A 8 -15.47 -10.49 0.96
C THR A 8 -15.82 -9.39 -0.02
N GLU A 9 -15.33 -9.51 -1.23
CA GLU A 9 -15.66 -8.66 -2.36
C GLU A 9 -16.51 -9.47 -3.34
N ILE A 10 -17.53 -8.83 -3.91
CA ILE A 10 -18.48 -9.47 -4.83
C ILE A 10 -18.56 -8.62 -6.09
N GLU A 11 -18.45 -9.29 -7.23
CA GLU A 11 -18.58 -8.67 -8.53
C GLU A 11 -19.59 -9.43 -9.40
N VAL A 12 -20.37 -8.70 -10.19
CA VAL A 12 -21.37 -9.28 -11.09
C VAL A 12 -21.10 -8.79 -12.51
N THR A 13 -20.71 -9.72 -13.36
CA THR A 13 -20.44 -9.45 -14.77
C THR A 13 -21.72 -9.21 -15.57
N ASN A 14 -21.61 -8.63 -16.77
CA ASN A 14 -22.75 -8.31 -17.63
C ASN A 14 -23.58 -9.53 -18.09
N ASP A 15 -23.02 -10.72 -18.01
CA ASP A 15 -23.73 -11.97 -18.29
C ASP A 15 -24.38 -12.60 -17.05
N ASN A 16 -24.46 -11.85 -15.94
CA ASN A 16 -24.96 -12.28 -14.63
C ASN A 16 -24.13 -13.40 -13.96
N THR A 17 -22.88 -13.55 -14.33
CA THR A 17 -21.95 -14.40 -13.55
C THR A 17 -21.54 -13.62 -12.29
N VAL A 18 -21.69 -14.24 -11.14
CA VAL A 18 -21.26 -13.69 -9.85
C VAL A 18 -19.88 -14.23 -9.51
N TRP A 19 -18.97 -13.34 -9.20
CA TRP A 19 -17.67 -13.64 -8.66
C TRP A 19 -17.61 -13.27 -7.18
N ILE A 20 -16.96 -14.10 -6.40
CA ILE A 20 -16.76 -13.89 -4.97
C ILE A 20 -15.28 -14.08 -4.69
N LEU A 21 -14.64 -13.01 -4.24
CA LEU A 21 -13.27 -13.01 -3.74
C LEU A 21 -13.32 -12.79 -2.24
N GLY A 22 -12.71 -13.66 -1.46
CA GLY A 22 -12.80 -13.51 -0.02
C GLY A 22 -11.71 -14.24 0.75
N GLN A 23 -11.63 -13.90 2.01
CA GLN A 23 -10.86 -14.66 2.98
C GLN A 23 -11.63 -15.92 3.33
N CYS A 24 -11.05 -17.08 3.03
CA CYS A 24 -11.66 -18.37 3.35
C CYS A 24 -11.30 -18.84 4.76
N SER A 25 -12.08 -19.81 5.26
CA SER A 25 -11.74 -20.45 6.53
C SER A 25 -10.48 -21.30 6.36
N ASP A 26 -9.63 -21.25 7.37
CA ASP A 26 -8.47 -22.10 7.46
C ASP A 26 -8.85 -23.56 7.24
N ASN A 27 -7.99 -24.28 6.55
CA ASN A 27 -8.00 -25.72 6.64
C ASN A 27 -7.91 -26.09 8.14
N PRO A 28 -8.88 -26.83 8.69
CA PRO A 28 -8.92 -27.13 10.13
C PRO A 28 -7.71 -27.90 10.65
N SER A 29 -6.74 -28.20 9.80
CA SER A 29 -5.49 -28.83 10.18
C SER A 29 -4.32 -27.87 10.41
N THR A 30 -4.47 -26.55 10.24
CA THR A 30 -3.41 -25.58 10.53
C THR A 30 -3.80 -24.69 11.70
N THR A 31 -2.98 -24.68 12.74
CA THR A 31 -3.22 -24.00 14.02
C THR A 31 -2.90 -22.50 14.00
N ASN A 32 -2.72 -21.88 12.83
CA ASN A 32 -2.40 -20.47 12.74
C ASN A 32 -3.66 -19.67 12.35
N THR A 33 -4.25 -19.00 13.34
CA THR A 33 -5.61 -18.47 13.34
C THR A 33 -5.74 -17.01 12.90
N THR A 34 -4.70 -16.38 12.38
CA THR A 34 -4.71 -14.94 12.10
C THR A 34 -4.81 -14.57 10.61
N GLU A 35 -4.48 -15.47 9.70
CA GLU A 35 -4.37 -15.17 8.28
C GLU A 35 -4.91 -16.34 7.46
N GLY A 36 -6.22 -16.33 7.17
CA GLY A 36 -6.84 -17.36 6.35
C GLY A 36 -6.49 -17.23 4.86
N PRO A 37 -6.40 -18.35 4.11
CA PRO A 37 -6.14 -18.30 2.68
C PRO A 37 -7.25 -17.56 1.95
N VAL A 38 -6.88 -16.92 0.85
CA VAL A 38 -7.81 -16.30 -0.09
C VAL A 38 -8.50 -17.40 -0.92
N CYS A 39 -9.71 -17.15 -1.35
CA CYS A 39 -10.41 -17.99 -2.33
C CYS A 39 -11.18 -17.13 -3.32
N ILE A 40 -11.31 -17.65 -4.53
CA ILE A 40 -12.11 -17.07 -5.60
C ILE A 40 -13.13 -18.10 -6.04
N PHE A 41 -14.40 -17.72 -6.02
CA PHE A 41 -15.48 -18.54 -6.54
C PHE A 41 -16.23 -17.79 -7.64
N LYS A 42 -16.80 -18.51 -8.58
CA LYS A 42 -17.77 -17.98 -9.50
C LYS A 42 -18.96 -18.90 -9.69
N GLY A 43 -20.12 -18.31 -9.97
CA GLY A 43 -21.33 -19.02 -10.29
C GLY A 43 -22.15 -18.28 -11.34
N PRO A 44 -22.68 -18.98 -12.36
CA PRO A 44 -23.49 -18.36 -13.38
C PRO A 44 -24.88 -17.99 -12.88
N ASN A 45 -25.56 -17.12 -13.62
CA ASN A 45 -26.96 -16.75 -13.41
C ASN A 45 -27.30 -16.33 -11.98
N GLY A 46 -26.51 -15.46 -11.37
CA GLY A 46 -26.74 -15.00 -10.02
C GLY A 46 -26.61 -16.10 -8.96
N LEU A 47 -25.71 -17.06 -9.14
CA LEU A 47 -25.48 -18.25 -8.29
C LEU A 47 -26.59 -19.31 -8.37
N ASN A 48 -27.48 -19.25 -9.35
CA ASN A 48 -28.49 -20.30 -9.57
C ASN A 48 -27.94 -21.55 -10.28
N GLY A 49 -26.67 -21.55 -10.63
CA GLY A 49 -25.94 -22.69 -11.21
C GLY A 49 -24.90 -23.25 -10.25
N SER A 50 -24.06 -24.13 -10.77
CA SER A 50 -22.97 -24.70 -10.01
C SER A 50 -21.89 -23.62 -9.74
N VAL A 51 -21.61 -23.39 -8.49
CA VAL A 51 -20.48 -22.55 -8.06
C VAL A 51 -19.19 -23.35 -8.20
N VAL A 52 -18.19 -22.74 -8.80
CA VAL A 52 -16.86 -23.35 -9.00
C VAL A 52 -15.79 -22.49 -8.35
N GLU A 53 -14.81 -23.14 -7.77
CA GLU A 53 -13.60 -22.47 -7.27
C GLU A 53 -12.64 -22.21 -8.42
N ILE A 54 -12.03 -21.05 -8.41
CA ILE A 54 -11.08 -20.58 -9.42
C ILE A 54 -9.67 -20.66 -8.85
N THR A 55 -8.74 -21.18 -9.63
CA THR A 55 -7.31 -21.17 -9.27
C THR A 55 -6.87 -19.74 -8.98
N LEU A 56 -6.16 -19.55 -7.87
CA LEU A 56 -5.65 -18.25 -7.44
C LEU A 56 -4.54 -17.72 -8.36
N PRO A 57 -4.36 -16.40 -8.44
CA PRO A 57 -3.16 -15.81 -9.03
C PRO A 57 -1.90 -16.31 -8.33
N ASP A 58 -0.86 -16.56 -9.10
CA ASP A 58 0.48 -16.82 -8.62
C ASP A 58 1.29 -15.53 -8.73
N ASP A 59 1.59 -14.90 -7.61
CA ASP A 59 2.38 -13.69 -7.57
C ASP A 59 3.87 -14.03 -7.71
N ALA A 60 4.53 -13.42 -8.69
CA ALA A 60 5.95 -13.62 -8.94
C ALA A 60 6.87 -12.96 -7.90
N GLY A 61 6.28 -12.27 -6.90
CA GLY A 61 7.01 -11.56 -5.85
C GLY A 61 7.74 -12.50 -4.88
N PRO A 62 9.01 -12.23 -4.55
CA PRO A 62 9.70 -13.00 -3.52
C PRO A 62 8.99 -12.90 -2.16
N GLY A 63 8.74 -14.04 -1.54
CA GLY A 63 8.09 -14.13 -0.23
C GLY A 63 6.56 -14.02 -0.26
N ILE A 64 5.96 -14.05 -1.45
CA ILE A 64 4.52 -14.24 -1.66
C ILE A 64 4.30 -15.69 -2.06
N SER A 65 3.37 -16.33 -1.39
CA SER A 65 3.05 -17.74 -1.64
C SER A 65 2.19 -17.88 -2.89
N ALA A 66 2.45 -18.88 -3.72
CA ALA A 66 1.70 -19.15 -4.95
C ALA A 66 0.19 -19.41 -4.75
N ASN A 67 -0.24 -19.64 -3.52
CA ASN A 67 -1.63 -19.86 -3.14
C ASN A 67 -2.22 -18.72 -2.29
N ASP A 68 -1.49 -17.61 -2.16
CA ASP A 68 -1.95 -16.44 -1.41
C ASP A 68 -1.30 -15.15 -1.96
N PHE A 69 -1.89 -14.58 -2.98
CA PHE A 69 -1.44 -13.33 -3.61
C PHE A 69 -1.66 -12.08 -2.75
N THR A 70 -2.29 -12.24 -1.57
CA THR A 70 -2.46 -11.16 -0.59
C THR A 70 -1.39 -11.19 0.50
N ARG A 71 -0.52 -12.20 0.50
CA ARG A 71 0.52 -12.38 1.53
C ARG A 71 -0.03 -12.35 2.97
N GLY A 72 -1.21 -12.92 3.18
CA GLY A 72 -1.88 -12.94 4.47
C GLY A 72 -2.65 -11.68 4.83
N GLN A 73 -2.71 -10.69 3.95
CA GLN A 73 -3.36 -9.39 4.21
C GLN A 73 -4.78 -9.29 3.62
N SER A 74 -5.40 -10.41 3.26
CA SER A 74 -6.74 -10.44 2.66
C SER A 74 -7.84 -9.75 3.48
N PHE A 75 -7.60 -9.51 4.75
CA PHE A 75 -8.48 -8.70 5.59
C PHE A 75 -8.40 -7.20 5.23
N TYR A 76 -7.31 -6.78 4.60
CA TYR A 76 -6.99 -5.39 4.30
C TYR A 76 -7.04 -5.08 2.80
N ASP A 77 -6.39 -5.87 1.98
CA ASP A 77 -6.19 -5.65 0.55
C ASP A 77 -6.92 -6.69 -0.31
N LEU A 78 -8.15 -6.45 -0.66
CA LEU A 78 -8.88 -7.23 -1.65
C LEU A 78 -9.60 -6.30 -2.62
N MET A 79 -9.51 -6.66 -3.91
CA MET A 79 -10.21 -5.97 -4.98
C MET A 79 -10.65 -6.99 -6.04
N ILE A 80 -11.87 -6.86 -6.53
CA ILE A 80 -12.36 -7.57 -7.71
C ILE A 80 -13.22 -6.62 -8.56
N GLU A 81 -13.05 -6.67 -9.88
CA GLU A 81 -13.77 -5.82 -10.82
C GLU A 81 -13.85 -6.51 -12.18
N SER A 82 -14.97 -6.42 -12.89
CA SER A 82 -15.16 -6.99 -14.22
C SER A 82 -15.07 -5.94 -15.32
N ASP A 83 -14.53 -6.31 -16.49
CA ASP A 83 -14.58 -5.45 -17.68
C ASP A 83 -16.03 -5.35 -18.19
N PRO A 84 -16.63 -4.17 -18.23
CA PRO A 84 -18.03 -3.99 -18.63
C PRO A 84 -18.28 -4.36 -20.09
N SER A 85 -17.26 -4.56 -20.91
CA SER A 85 -17.39 -4.97 -22.32
C SER A 85 -17.12 -6.44 -22.56
N ASP A 86 -16.57 -7.16 -21.57
CA ASP A 86 -16.16 -8.56 -21.74
C ASP A 86 -16.19 -9.33 -20.41
N SER A 87 -17.24 -10.07 -20.18
CA SER A 87 -17.44 -10.89 -18.97
C SER A 87 -16.35 -11.96 -18.72
N ASN A 88 -15.48 -12.21 -19.71
CA ASN A 88 -14.33 -13.09 -19.52
C ASN A 88 -13.14 -12.38 -18.85
N LYS A 89 -13.18 -11.05 -18.81
CA LYS A 89 -12.12 -10.24 -18.21
C LYS A 89 -12.52 -9.80 -16.81
N VAL A 90 -11.78 -10.30 -15.84
CA VAL A 90 -11.94 -9.93 -14.43
C VAL A 90 -10.58 -9.61 -13.84
N TYR A 91 -10.54 -8.52 -13.09
CA TYR A 91 -9.37 -8.05 -12.37
C TYR A 91 -9.49 -8.44 -10.90
N VAL A 92 -8.40 -8.84 -10.31
CA VAL A 92 -8.28 -9.01 -8.85
C VAL A 92 -7.01 -8.34 -8.37
N GLY A 93 -7.05 -7.89 -7.13
CA GLY A 93 -5.91 -7.27 -6.46
C GLY A 93 -5.78 -7.77 -5.03
N GLY A 94 -4.57 -7.91 -4.61
CA GLY A 94 -4.08 -8.13 -3.27
C GLY A 94 -2.85 -7.25 -3.09
N ILE A 95 -1.66 -7.83 -2.90
CA ILE A 95 -0.41 -7.05 -2.96
C ILE A 95 -0.25 -6.44 -4.35
N ASP A 96 -0.39 -7.24 -5.39
CA ASP A 96 -0.29 -6.82 -6.78
C ASP A 96 -1.61 -6.98 -7.54
N LEU A 97 -1.62 -6.56 -8.79
CA LEU A 97 -2.78 -6.60 -9.69
C LEU A 97 -2.68 -7.77 -10.65
N PHE A 98 -3.80 -8.44 -10.88
CA PHE A 98 -3.93 -9.55 -11.81
C PHE A 98 -5.19 -9.40 -12.67
N ARG A 99 -5.18 -10.02 -13.86
CA ARG A 99 -6.35 -10.09 -14.74
C ARG A 99 -6.45 -11.47 -15.37
N THR A 100 -7.65 -12.02 -15.40
CA THR A 100 -7.99 -13.11 -16.29
C THR A 100 -8.61 -12.59 -17.59
N ASP A 101 -8.35 -13.25 -18.71
CA ASP A 101 -8.95 -12.95 -20.02
C ASP A 101 -9.83 -14.10 -20.52
N ASN A 102 -10.06 -15.12 -19.68
CA ASN A 102 -10.79 -16.35 -20.04
C ASN A 102 -11.76 -16.79 -18.94
N ALA A 103 -12.30 -15.85 -18.16
CA ALA A 103 -13.21 -16.11 -17.07
C ALA A 103 -12.64 -17.08 -16.00
N GLY A 104 -11.34 -17.08 -15.80
CA GLY A 104 -10.68 -17.99 -14.85
C GLY A 104 -10.65 -19.46 -15.28
N ILE A 105 -10.95 -19.76 -16.54
CA ILE A 105 -10.99 -21.12 -17.06
C ILE A 105 -9.64 -21.45 -17.70
N SER A 106 -8.79 -22.15 -16.97
CA SER A 106 -7.55 -22.71 -17.51
C SER A 106 -7.13 -23.92 -16.68
N SER A 107 -6.40 -24.84 -17.30
CA SER A 107 -5.77 -25.98 -16.62
C SER A 107 -4.45 -25.60 -15.92
N SER A 108 -3.96 -24.41 -16.15
CA SER A 108 -2.78 -23.80 -15.53
C SER A 108 -3.16 -22.46 -14.92
N ASN A 109 -2.24 -21.55 -14.66
CA ASN A 109 -2.57 -20.24 -14.14
C ASN A 109 -3.44 -19.43 -15.12
N PRO A 110 -4.72 -19.10 -14.79
CA PRO A 110 -5.59 -18.32 -15.69
C PRO A 110 -5.34 -16.80 -15.57
N TRP A 111 -4.40 -16.37 -14.77
CA TRP A 111 -4.15 -14.99 -14.42
C TRP A 111 -2.89 -14.42 -15.07
N ASN A 112 -2.99 -13.23 -15.57
CA ASN A 112 -1.85 -12.41 -15.99
C ASN A 112 -1.55 -11.40 -14.90
N GLN A 113 -0.36 -11.42 -14.34
CA GLN A 113 0.10 -10.38 -13.41
C GLN A 113 0.30 -9.07 -14.16
N LEU A 114 -0.30 -7.99 -13.65
CA LEU A 114 -0.30 -6.67 -14.28
C LEU A 114 0.65 -5.68 -13.61
N SER A 115 0.98 -5.90 -12.35
CA SER A 115 1.89 -5.02 -11.61
C SER A 115 2.88 -5.81 -10.77
N HIS A 116 3.90 -5.10 -10.33
CA HIS A 116 4.77 -5.58 -9.27
C HIS A 116 5.21 -4.38 -8.40
N TRP A 117 4.94 -4.49 -7.12
CA TRP A 117 5.18 -3.43 -6.13
C TRP A 117 6.64 -2.98 -5.98
N TYR A 118 7.60 -3.77 -6.45
CA TYR A 118 9.01 -3.38 -6.57
C TYR A 118 9.48 -3.21 -8.03
N GLY A 119 8.57 -3.25 -9.02
CA GLY A 119 8.94 -3.18 -10.43
C GLY A 119 9.80 -4.36 -10.90
N TYR A 120 9.54 -5.56 -10.40
CA TYR A 120 10.29 -6.78 -10.71
C TYR A 120 9.81 -7.43 -12.02
N ASN A 121 10.65 -8.26 -12.65
CA ASN A 121 10.32 -9.04 -13.85
C ASN A 121 9.78 -8.23 -15.05
N ASN A 122 10.20 -6.96 -15.21
CA ASN A 122 9.70 -6.05 -16.24
C ASN A 122 8.18 -5.78 -16.17
N LEU A 123 7.54 -6.11 -15.05
CA LEU A 123 6.16 -5.72 -14.81
C LEU A 123 6.05 -4.23 -14.48
N PRO A 124 4.97 -3.56 -14.86
CA PRO A 124 4.71 -2.20 -14.44
C PRO A 124 4.72 -2.07 -12.91
N TYR A 125 5.22 -0.95 -12.43
CA TYR A 125 5.10 -0.62 -11.01
C TYR A 125 3.69 -0.13 -10.69
N ALA A 126 3.07 -0.68 -9.68
CA ALA A 126 2.02 -0.07 -8.86
C ALA A 126 2.41 -0.24 -7.40
N HIS A 127 1.95 0.66 -6.53
CA HIS A 127 2.12 0.46 -5.09
C HIS A 127 1.36 -0.79 -4.65
N ALA A 128 1.84 -1.43 -3.59
CA ALA A 128 1.18 -2.58 -2.99
C ALA A 128 -0.20 -2.23 -2.42
N ASP A 129 -0.91 -3.27 -2.01
CA ASP A 129 -2.15 -3.23 -1.23
C ASP A 129 -3.30 -2.58 -2.00
N GLN A 130 -3.91 -3.38 -2.87
CA GLN A 130 -4.97 -2.93 -3.78
C GLN A 130 -6.32 -2.88 -3.06
N HIS A 131 -7.07 -1.77 -3.24
CA HIS A 131 -8.34 -1.54 -2.54
C HIS A 131 -9.55 -1.42 -3.45
N GLY A 132 -9.36 -1.04 -4.69
CA GLY A 132 -10.45 -0.89 -5.62
C GLY A 132 -10.00 -0.47 -7.01
N SER A 133 -10.92 -0.60 -7.96
CA SER A 133 -10.71 -0.15 -9.33
C SER A 133 -11.97 0.46 -9.91
N VAL A 134 -11.78 1.23 -10.96
CA VAL A 134 -12.87 1.75 -11.79
C VAL A 134 -12.49 1.57 -13.24
N ILE A 135 -13.32 0.84 -13.97
CA ILE A 135 -13.22 0.69 -15.42
C ILE A 135 -14.19 1.66 -16.09
N LEU A 136 -13.69 2.45 -17.03
CA LEU A 136 -14.52 3.43 -17.69
C LEU A 136 -15.46 2.73 -18.69
N GLU A 137 -16.76 2.72 -18.44
CA GLU A 137 -17.76 2.03 -19.28
C GLU A 137 -17.72 2.48 -20.76
N SER A 138 -17.48 3.78 -21.00
CA SER A 138 -17.40 4.34 -22.36
C SER A 138 -16.12 3.96 -23.10
N ASP A 139 -15.09 3.53 -22.39
CA ASP A 139 -13.80 3.06 -22.93
C ASP A 139 -13.12 2.11 -21.94
N PRO A 140 -13.48 0.82 -21.94
CA PRO A 140 -12.97 -0.14 -20.97
C PRO A 140 -11.46 -0.43 -21.06
N SER A 141 -10.77 0.15 -22.05
CA SER A 141 -9.31 0.14 -22.04
C SER A 141 -8.73 1.00 -20.92
N LYS A 142 -9.51 1.94 -20.41
CA LYS A 142 -9.13 2.88 -19.35
C LYS A 142 -9.57 2.36 -17.99
N VAL A 143 -8.58 2.15 -17.14
CA VAL A 143 -8.78 1.63 -15.77
C VAL A 143 -8.01 2.48 -14.78
N LEU A 144 -8.66 2.80 -13.68
CA LEU A 144 -8.04 3.37 -12.48
C LEU A 144 -7.94 2.29 -11.42
N PHE A 145 -6.81 2.21 -10.77
CA PHE A 145 -6.55 1.32 -9.63
C PHE A 145 -6.18 2.17 -8.41
N GLY A 146 -6.86 1.94 -7.30
CA GLY A 146 -6.61 2.57 -6.02
C GLY A 146 -5.88 1.61 -5.08
N ASN A 147 -4.79 2.08 -4.50
CA ASN A 147 -3.96 1.33 -3.56
C ASN A 147 -3.37 2.25 -2.49
N ASP A 148 -2.59 1.71 -1.56
CA ASP A 148 -1.97 2.51 -0.47
C ASP A 148 -1.05 3.62 -0.97
N GLY A 149 -0.50 3.51 -2.17
CA GLY A 149 0.30 4.54 -2.80
C GLY A 149 -0.51 5.57 -3.61
N GLY A 150 -1.86 5.47 -3.61
CA GLY A 150 -2.76 6.39 -4.30
C GLY A 150 -3.40 5.81 -5.55
N ILE A 151 -3.46 6.58 -6.63
CA ILE A 151 -4.14 6.19 -7.87
C ILE A 151 -3.15 5.90 -8.99
N PHE A 152 -3.34 4.74 -9.61
CA PHE A 152 -2.64 4.33 -10.84
C PHE A 152 -3.63 4.21 -12.00
N TYR A 153 -3.20 4.62 -13.17
CA TYR A 153 -4.02 4.69 -14.37
C TYR A 153 -3.42 3.85 -15.50
N SER A 154 -4.28 3.14 -16.18
CA SER A 154 -3.98 2.42 -17.41
C SER A 154 -4.86 2.91 -18.56
N GLN A 155 -4.31 2.90 -19.78
CA GLN A 155 -5.05 3.15 -21.03
C GLN A 155 -5.18 1.88 -21.88
N ASN A 156 -4.72 0.75 -21.39
CA ASN A 156 -4.63 -0.52 -22.13
C ASN A 156 -4.92 -1.72 -21.24
N ARG A 157 -5.97 -1.61 -20.42
CA ARG A 157 -6.47 -2.71 -19.57
C ARG A 157 -5.40 -3.26 -18.60
N GLY A 158 -4.58 -2.39 -18.01
CA GLY A 158 -3.57 -2.77 -17.03
C GLY A 158 -2.21 -3.17 -17.63
N THR A 159 -2.05 -3.21 -18.95
CA THR A 159 -0.78 -3.58 -19.57
C THR A 159 0.35 -2.58 -19.24
N THR A 160 0.01 -1.32 -19.11
CA THR A 160 0.91 -0.28 -18.61
C THR A 160 0.20 0.54 -17.53
N LEU A 161 0.97 0.98 -16.53
CA LEU A 161 0.47 1.75 -15.40
C LEU A 161 1.23 3.05 -15.25
N SER A 162 0.55 4.09 -14.84
CA SER A 162 1.16 5.39 -14.51
C SER A 162 0.48 6.01 -13.29
N SER A 163 1.27 6.48 -12.34
CA SER A 163 0.75 7.19 -11.17
C SER A 163 0.00 8.47 -11.55
N ARG A 164 -1.06 8.78 -10.82
CA ARG A 164 -1.89 9.99 -10.96
C ARG A 164 -1.92 10.84 -9.68
N ASN A 165 -0.92 10.72 -8.87
CA ASN A 165 -0.83 11.38 -7.56
C ASN A 165 -0.26 12.81 -7.62
N ASN A 166 -0.21 13.45 -8.78
CA ASN A 166 0.31 14.81 -8.91
C ASN A 166 -0.45 15.79 -8.00
N ASN A 167 0.28 16.46 -7.13
CA ASN A 167 -0.25 17.39 -6.12
C ASN A 167 -1.19 16.75 -5.08
N TYR A 168 -1.19 15.43 -4.98
CA TYR A 168 -1.88 14.70 -3.94
C TYR A 168 -0.83 14.14 -2.97
N HIS A 169 -0.77 14.69 -1.77
CA HIS A 169 0.16 14.31 -0.73
C HIS A 169 -0.63 13.91 0.50
N THR A 170 -0.55 12.65 0.86
CA THR A 170 -1.14 12.11 2.08
C THR A 170 -0.08 11.39 2.89
N SER A 171 -0.24 11.39 4.20
CA SER A 171 0.64 10.70 5.12
C SER A 171 -0.18 10.20 6.30
N GLN A 172 0.08 8.97 6.71
CA GLN A 172 -0.55 8.37 7.87
C GLN A 172 0.47 8.29 9.00
N TYR A 173 0.27 9.13 10.00
CA TYR A 173 1.13 9.15 11.19
C TYR A 173 0.64 8.16 12.24
N TYR A 174 1.53 7.31 12.75
CA TYR A 174 1.29 6.54 13.96
C TYR A 174 1.46 7.40 15.21
N THR A 175 2.49 8.24 15.21
CA THR A 175 2.80 9.14 16.31
C THR A 175 3.33 10.46 15.79
N VAL A 176 3.13 11.52 16.57
CA VAL A 176 3.70 12.84 16.31
C VAL A 176 4.28 13.38 17.60
N ALA A 177 5.45 13.98 17.52
CA ALA A 177 6.09 14.72 18.60
C ALA A 177 6.43 16.14 18.14
N VAL A 178 6.29 17.09 19.06
CA VAL A 178 6.65 18.49 18.83
C VAL A 178 7.90 18.79 19.65
N ALA A 179 8.89 19.40 19.01
CA ALA A 179 10.10 19.82 19.71
C ALA A 179 9.83 21.04 20.59
N PRO A 180 10.54 21.20 21.72
CA PRO A 180 10.53 22.45 22.45
C PRO A 180 10.97 23.62 21.54
N SER A 181 10.32 24.76 21.66
CA SER A 181 10.55 25.93 20.79
C SER A 181 12.01 26.40 20.74
N THR A 182 12.77 26.15 21.80
CA THR A 182 14.18 26.51 21.89
C THR A 182 15.15 25.44 21.38
N MET A 183 14.65 24.25 21.03
CA MET A 183 15.52 23.12 20.67
C MET A 183 16.35 23.36 19.41
N PHE A 184 15.79 24.07 18.45
CA PHE A 184 16.41 24.33 17.15
C PHE A 184 16.78 25.80 16.94
N GLU A 185 16.71 26.64 18.00
CA GLU A 185 17.21 28.00 17.94
C GLU A 185 18.72 28.00 17.64
N ASN A 186 19.11 28.71 16.60
CA ASN A 186 20.49 28.92 16.17
C ASN A 186 21.27 27.66 15.74
N HIS A 187 20.64 26.55 15.40
CA HIS A 187 21.29 25.34 14.88
C HIS A 187 20.75 24.91 13.52
N SER A 188 21.65 24.73 12.57
CA SER A 188 21.37 23.89 11.40
C SER A 188 21.52 22.43 11.84
N THR A 189 20.46 21.66 11.81
CA THR A 189 20.51 20.24 12.15
C THR A 189 20.65 19.44 10.86
N GLN A 190 21.70 18.64 10.75
CA GLN A 190 21.82 17.64 9.70
C GLN A 190 21.08 16.40 10.16
N VAL A 191 20.06 16.01 9.44
CA VAL A 191 19.35 14.74 9.68
C VAL A 191 19.95 13.70 8.78
N TYR A 192 20.55 12.66 9.36
CA TYR A 192 21.06 11.50 8.65
C TYR A 192 19.93 10.48 8.45
N GLY A 193 19.60 10.20 7.20
CA GLY A 193 18.77 9.06 6.85
C GLY A 193 19.58 8.06 6.07
N SER A 194 19.73 6.83 6.53
CA SER A 194 20.24 5.74 5.72
C SER A 194 19.12 4.73 5.52
N ASP A 195 18.68 4.57 4.27
CA ASP A 195 17.90 3.41 3.88
C ASP A 195 18.78 2.52 3.02
N SER A 196 19.27 1.43 3.61
CA SER A 196 20.16 0.48 2.92
C SER A 196 19.50 -0.22 1.72
N ARG A 197 18.19 -0.15 1.60
CA ARG A 197 17.43 -0.74 0.49
C ARG A 197 17.42 0.13 -0.76
N TYR A 198 17.62 1.44 -0.63
CA TYR A 198 17.55 2.38 -1.74
C TYR A 198 18.86 3.08 -2.07
N GLY A 199 19.96 2.76 -1.38
CA GLY A 199 21.33 3.21 -1.72
C GLY A 199 21.56 4.73 -1.73
N SER A 200 20.64 5.52 -1.18
CA SER A 200 20.69 6.97 -1.24
C SER A 200 20.83 7.54 0.16
N TYR A 201 21.95 8.20 0.42
CA TYR A 201 22.12 9.05 1.59
C TYR A 201 21.49 10.42 1.28
N PHE A 202 20.47 10.80 1.99
CA PHE A 202 19.93 12.15 1.90
C PHE A 202 20.53 12.99 3.03
N TYR A 203 21.38 13.91 2.65
CA TYR A 203 21.69 15.05 3.48
C TYR A 203 20.66 16.12 3.16
N LYS A 204 19.91 16.56 4.14
CA LYS A 204 19.13 17.76 4.02
C LYS A 204 19.44 18.63 5.23
N ASP A 205 19.97 19.79 4.98
CA ASP A 205 20.03 20.83 6.00
C ASP A 205 18.58 21.19 6.33
N VAL A 206 18.18 20.92 7.56
CA VAL A 206 16.93 21.45 8.06
C VAL A 206 17.17 22.93 8.27
N PRO A 207 16.43 23.82 7.62
CA PRO A 207 16.61 25.24 7.79
C PRO A 207 16.49 25.60 9.26
N GLN A 208 17.28 26.57 9.67
CA GLN A 208 17.24 27.09 11.01
C GLN A 208 15.80 27.51 11.37
N ALA A 209 15.21 26.84 12.35
CA ALA A 209 13.92 27.23 12.86
C ALA A 209 14.09 28.56 13.61
N GLY A 210 13.35 29.56 13.19
CA GLY A 210 13.29 30.82 13.95
C GLY A 210 12.53 30.60 15.27
N PRO A 211 12.57 31.57 16.18
CA PRO A 211 11.98 31.47 17.53
C PRO A 211 10.45 31.23 17.54
N GLU A 212 9.80 31.31 16.39
CA GLU A 212 8.36 31.11 16.24
C GLU A 212 8.03 29.91 15.33
N GLN A 213 8.99 29.03 15.02
CA GLN A 213 8.77 27.91 14.13
C GLN A 213 8.63 26.60 14.91
N ASP A 214 7.49 25.95 14.73
CA ASP A 214 7.27 24.62 15.28
C ASP A 214 8.03 23.59 14.45
N VAL A 215 8.84 22.80 15.15
CA VAL A 215 9.46 21.59 14.58
C VAL A 215 8.74 20.39 15.13
N PHE A 216 8.26 19.54 14.25
CA PHE A 216 7.65 18.28 14.63
C PHE A 216 8.25 17.12 13.86
N ALA A 217 8.18 15.95 14.46
CA ALA A 217 8.53 14.70 13.80
C ALA A 217 7.44 13.67 14.04
N GLY A 218 7.33 12.72 13.13
CA GLY A 218 6.37 11.63 13.27
C GLY A 218 6.81 10.38 12.55
N GLY A 219 6.47 9.25 13.14
CA GLY A 219 6.57 7.95 12.51
C GLY A 219 5.34 7.69 11.65
N LEU A 220 5.58 7.29 10.40
CA LEU A 220 4.54 7.07 9.39
C LEU A 220 4.55 5.62 8.95
N GLN A 221 3.36 5.10 8.67
CA GLN A 221 3.22 3.82 8.00
C GLN A 221 3.88 3.88 6.62
N ASP A 222 4.73 2.91 6.30
CA ASP A 222 5.45 2.72 5.03
C ASP A 222 6.36 3.88 4.59
N ASN A 223 6.33 5.02 5.28
CA ASN A 223 7.05 6.24 4.91
C ASN A 223 8.15 6.64 5.90
N GLY A 224 8.44 5.78 6.86
CA GLY A 224 9.51 5.99 7.83
C GLY A 224 9.22 7.06 8.86
N THR A 225 10.26 7.64 9.41
CA THR A 225 10.15 8.78 10.32
C THR A 225 10.49 10.06 9.57
N GLN A 226 9.62 11.03 9.66
CA GLN A 226 9.80 12.32 9.01
C GLN A 226 9.89 13.45 10.03
N PHE A 227 10.80 14.38 9.73
CA PHE A 227 10.97 15.64 10.40
C PHE A 227 10.36 16.74 9.55
N SER A 228 9.53 17.56 10.14
CA SER A 228 8.92 18.69 9.44
C SER A 228 9.24 19.99 10.17
N VAL A 229 9.76 20.96 9.44
CA VAL A 229 9.96 22.32 9.90
C VAL A 229 8.97 23.21 9.17
N ASN A 230 8.13 23.89 9.90
CA ASN A 230 7.22 24.87 9.33
C ASN A 230 8.00 26.13 8.97
N ILE A 231 8.29 26.34 7.70
CA ILE A 231 8.94 27.58 7.23
C ILE A 231 7.85 28.61 6.95
N ILE A 232 7.62 29.48 7.89
CA ILE A 232 6.76 30.65 7.70
C ILE A 232 7.63 31.76 7.09
N SER A 233 7.90 31.73 5.80
CA SER A 233 8.24 32.95 5.08
C SER A 233 8.24 32.70 3.57
N GLY A 234 7.23 33.22 2.92
CA GLY A 234 7.27 33.54 1.50
C GLY A 234 6.97 32.41 0.51
N ASP A 235 6.96 31.17 0.92
CA ASP A 235 6.67 30.01 0.08
C ASP A 235 5.34 29.36 0.48
N ASN A 236 4.24 29.83 -0.03
CA ASN A 236 2.92 29.18 -0.12
C ASN A 236 2.56 28.09 0.93
N GLY A 237 3.07 28.16 2.14
CA GLY A 237 2.77 27.21 3.21
C GLY A 237 3.40 25.82 3.05
N SER A 238 4.42 25.67 2.23
CA SER A 238 5.13 24.38 2.06
C SER A 238 6.02 24.12 3.27
N SER A 239 5.71 23.09 4.05
CA SER A 239 6.63 22.54 5.04
C SER A 239 7.71 21.70 4.34
N ILE A 240 8.96 21.82 4.81
CA ILE A 240 10.04 20.93 4.36
C ILE A 240 10.04 19.72 5.29
N ALA A 241 9.84 18.54 4.73
CA ALA A 241 9.99 17.30 5.45
C ALA A 241 11.33 16.62 5.10
N ALA A 242 12.08 16.21 6.10
CA ALA A 242 13.29 15.41 5.96
C ALA A 242 13.04 14.02 6.56
N ARG A 243 13.38 12.98 5.81
CA ARG A 243 13.25 11.59 6.28
C ARG A 243 14.46 11.23 7.13
N SER A 244 14.23 10.76 8.36
CA SER A 244 15.28 10.29 9.27
C SER A 244 15.37 8.76 9.37
N GLY A 245 14.33 8.04 9.00
CA GLY A 245 14.29 6.57 8.99
C GLY A 245 13.47 6.03 7.84
N GLY A 246 13.63 4.74 7.51
CA GLY A 246 12.89 4.03 6.47
C GLY A 246 11.87 3.04 7.01
N GLY A 247 11.07 2.45 6.12
CA GLY A 247 10.04 1.47 6.47
C GLY A 247 8.88 2.09 7.27
N ASP A 248 8.34 1.32 8.22
CA ASP A 248 7.31 1.81 9.13
C ASP A 248 7.93 2.55 10.29
N GLY A 249 7.86 3.88 10.27
CA GLY A 249 8.23 4.69 11.43
C GLY A 249 7.19 4.51 12.54
N ALA A 250 7.65 4.41 13.78
CA ALA A 250 6.75 4.20 14.91
C ALA A 250 6.81 5.36 15.92
N ALA A 251 7.31 5.11 17.12
CA ALA A 251 7.36 6.17 18.13
C ALA A 251 8.43 7.22 17.82
N THR A 252 8.08 8.47 18.06
CA THR A 252 8.98 9.61 17.96
C THR A 252 8.90 10.46 19.22
N MET A 253 10.02 10.94 19.70
CA MET A 253 10.10 11.82 20.87
C MET A 253 11.24 12.80 20.75
N PHE A 254 11.03 14.02 21.22
CA PHE A 254 12.08 14.99 21.46
C PHE A 254 12.41 15.10 22.93
N SER A 255 13.68 15.32 23.25
CA SER A 255 14.07 15.73 24.59
C SER A 255 13.34 17.01 24.97
N GLN A 256 12.84 17.06 26.19
CA GLN A 256 12.29 18.29 26.77
C GLN A 256 13.35 19.08 27.55
N ASP A 257 14.56 18.53 27.66
CA ASP A 257 15.69 19.18 28.26
C ASP A 257 16.42 20.02 27.21
N VAL A 258 16.42 21.33 27.38
CA VAL A 258 17.05 22.28 26.44
C VAL A 258 18.57 22.21 26.41
N ASP A 259 19.19 21.67 27.45
CA ASP A 259 20.64 21.50 27.56
C ASP A 259 21.10 20.15 26.94
N ASN A 260 20.24 19.15 26.92
CA ASN A 260 20.50 17.83 26.36
C ASN A 260 19.53 17.55 25.22
N LYS A 261 19.87 18.05 24.05
CA LYS A 261 19.05 17.97 22.85
C LYS A 261 19.25 16.64 22.16
N TYR A 262 18.20 15.83 22.11
CA TYR A 262 18.18 14.61 21.34
C TYR A 262 16.79 14.31 20.79
N PHE A 263 16.77 13.54 19.74
CA PHE A 263 15.58 13.00 19.12
C PHE A 263 15.64 11.49 19.16
N ILE A 264 14.55 10.85 19.50
CA ILE A 264 14.41 9.41 19.54
C ILE A 264 13.39 8.98 18.49
N GLN A 265 13.76 7.99 17.70
CA GLN A 265 12.87 7.33 16.75
C GLN A 265 13.03 5.81 16.85
N ASN A 266 12.03 5.07 16.41
CA ASN A 266 12.17 3.64 16.20
C ASN A 266 11.40 3.17 14.96
N TYR A 267 11.74 1.99 14.51
CA TYR A 267 11.02 1.24 13.49
C TYR A 267 10.02 0.29 14.16
N VAL A 268 8.82 0.12 13.57
CA VAL A 268 7.72 -0.62 14.20
C VAL A 268 8.08 -2.07 14.56
N TYR A 269 8.88 -2.73 13.74
CA TYR A 269 9.32 -4.12 13.95
C TYR A 269 10.67 -4.24 14.68
N ASN A 270 11.38 -3.15 14.85
CA ASN A 270 12.67 -3.13 15.49
C ASN A 270 12.59 -2.40 16.83
N LYS A 271 12.95 -3.11 17.91
CA LYS A 271 12.92 -2.55 19.25
C LYS A 271 14.14 -1.68 19.58
N SER A 272 15.04 -1.45 18.62
CA SER A 272 16.16 -0.54 18.82
C SER A 272 15.65 0.92 18.86
N ILE A 273 16.14 1.65 19.83
CA ILE A 273 15.93 3.09 19.97
C ILE A 273 17.16 3.75 19.39
N GLU A 274 16.97 4.60 18.39
CA GLU A 274 18.03 5.41 17.82
C GLU A 274 17.93 6.82 18.41
N ALA A 275 19.00 7.27 19.05
CA ALA A 275 19.15 8.66 19.48
C ALA A 275 19.98 9.41 18.44
N VAL A 276 19.47 10.52 17.95
CA VAL A 276 20.11 11.37 16.92
C VAL A 276 20.46 12.71 17.53
#